data_1dec85c194bfe7028f9995ed9c7d06de
#
_entry.id   1dec85c194bfe7028f9995ed9c7d06de
#
_cell.length_a   1.000
_cell.length_b   1.000
_cell.length_c   1.000
_cell.angle_alpha   90.00
_cell.angle_beta   90.00
_cell.angle_gamma   90.00
#
_symmetry.space_group_name_H-M   'P 1'
#
loop_
_entity.id
_entity.type
_entity.pdbx_description
1 polymer ?
#
loop_
_entity_poly.entity_id
_entity_poly.type
_entity_poly.pdbx_seq_one_letter_code
_entity_poly.pdbx_strand_id
1 'polypeptide(L)'
;MKDRRNRAVNPDPPLAGRPSAGRRGFTLIEVITVTVIIGILAAATIPLAHNAFQRENEIELRRALRLMRTAIDAYKKFVDENKIEVDEDTYGYPEKLELLVTGIEYNDKKNKPRVVKFLRRIPRDPISGSEDWGLRSYQDKIGSRNWGGQNVWDVYCDSGKKALDGTYYRDW
;
A
#
# COMPACT_ATOMS: atom_id res chain seq x y z
N MET A 1 -30.67 68.28 73.35
CA MET A 1 -29.31 67.89 73.45
C MET A 1 -29.11 66.63 72.62
N LYS A 2 -28.73 66.73 71.33
CA LYS A 2 -28.49 65.58 70.46
C LYS A 2 -27.33 65.94 69.52
N ASP A 3 -26.22 65.36 69.86
CA ASP A 3 -24.99 65.41 69.15
C ASP A 3 -25.07 64.57 67.84
N ARG A 4 -24.99 65.18 66.66
CA ARG A 4 -24.92 64.47 65.38
C ARG A 4 -23.46 64.48 64.92
N ARG A 5 -22.79 63.37 65.17
CA ARG A 5 -21.46 63.12 64.61
C ARG A 5 -21.53 63.02 63.06
N ASN A 6 -20.90 63.96 62.45
CA ASN A 6 -20.69 64.00 61.01
C ASN A 6 -19.67 62.90 60.67
N ARG A 7 -20.15 61.85 59.99
CA ARG A 7 -19.26 60.80 59.49
C ARG A 7 -18.79 61.19 58.09
N ALA A 8 -17.56 61.61 58.01
CA ALA A 8 -16.90 61.90 56.73
C ALA A 8 -16.86 60.61 55.88
N VAL A 9 -17.49 60.64 54.71
CA VAL A 9 -17.38 59.60 53.67
C VAL A 9 -16.06 59.80 52.95
N ASN A 10 -15.18 58.85 53.11
CA ASN A 10 -13.93 58.82 52.41
C ASN A 10 -14.19 58.36 50.96
N PRO A 11 -13.83 59.11 49.90
CA PRO A 11 -14.05 58.69 48.53
C PRO A 11 -13.10 57.54 48.19
N ASP A 12 -13.63 56.49 47.62
CA ASP A 12 -12.90 55.31 47.13
C ASP A 12 -11.80 55.74 46.13
N PRO A 13 -10.61 55.14 46.16
CA PRO A 13 -9.54 55.40 45.21
C PRO A 13 -9.99 54.99 43.80
N PRO A 14 -9.56 55.72 42.77
CA PRO A 14 -9.89 55.43 41.38
C PRO A 14 -9.32 54.04 41.00
N LEU A 15 -10.19 53.15 40.46
CA LEU A 15 -9.82 51.88 39.93
C LEU A 15 -8.71 52.08 38.87
N ALA A 16 -7.51 51.65 39.19
CA ALA A 16 -6.39 51.65 38.26
C ALA A 16 -6.81 50.84 37.01
N GLY A 17 -6.90 51.54 35.86
CA GLY A 17 -7.23 50.94 34.58
C GLY A 17 -6.26 49.80 34.27
N ARG A 18 -6.79 48.59 34.04
CA ARG A 18 -6.02 47.44 33.53
C ARG A 18 -5.37 47.89 32.22
N PRO A 19 -4.06 47.69 32.05
CA PRO A 19 -3.40 47.95 30.78
C PRO A 19 -4.05 47.09 29.71
N SER A 20 -4.68 47.71 28.72
CA SER A 20 -5.17 46.98 27.53
C SER A 20 -3.97 46.33 26.87
N ALA A 21 -3.91 44.98 26.86
CA ALA A 21 -2.94 44.23 26.09
C ALA A 21 -3.09 44.67 24.63
N GLY A 22 -2.16 45.54 24.17
CA GLY A 22 -2.16 46.04 22.80
C GLY A 22 -2.16 44.88 21.84
N ARG A 23 -3.19 44.76 21.03
CA ARG A 23 -3.22 43.82 19.90
C ARG A 23 -2.09 44.21 18.97
N ARG A 24 -0.98 43.48 19.01
CA ARG A 24 0.11 43.64 18.07
C ARG A 24 -0.39 43.09 16.74
N GLY A 25 -0.62 43.95 15.76
CA GLY A 25 -0.88 43.51 14.39
C GLY A 25 0.42 43.01 13.74
N PHE A 26 0.29 42.06 12.84
CA PHE A 26 1.43 41.59 12.04
C PHE A 26 1.89 42.67 11.06
N THR A 27 3.18 42.79 10.86
CA THR A 27 3.76 43.66 9.86
C THR A 27 3.67 43.00 8.47
N LEU A 28 3.57 43.81 7.41
CA LEU A 28 3.56 43.30 6.03
C LEU A 28 4.80 42.45 5.73
N ILE A 29 5.97 42.87 6.21
CA ILE A 29 7.22 42.14 6.00
C ILE A 29 7.23 40.81 6.73
N GLU A 30 6.62 40.69 7.90
CA GLU A 30 6.52 39.47 8.66
C GLU A 30 5.63 38.44 7.91
N VAL A 31 4.47 38.88 7.37
CA VAL A 31 3.59 38.02 6.59
C VAL A 31 4.29 37.51 5.32
N ILE A 32 5.00 38.43 4.60
CA ILE A 32 5.76 38.04 3.39
C ILE A 32 6.84 37.03 3.75
N THR A 33 7.62 37.28 4.79
CA THR A 33 8.72 36.41 5.22
C THR A 33 8.19 35.00 5.60
N VAL A 34 7.12 34.93 6.38
CA VAL A 34 6.50 33.66 6.76
C VAL A 34 5.96 32.91 5.53
N THR A 35 5.31 33.61 4.62
CA THR A 35 4.78 32.99 3.39
C THR A 35 5.89 32.42 2.52
N VAL A 36 7.02 33.12 2.38
CA VAL A 36 8.19 32.62 1.64
C VAL A 36 8.78 31.38 2.29
N ILE A 37 8.95 31.39 3.61
CA ILE A 37 9.48 30.22 4.34
C ILE A 37 8.55 29.02 4.19
N ILE A 38 7.24 29.20 4.38
CA ILE A 38 6.26 28.14 4.20
C ILE A 38 6.29 27.62 2.75
N GLY A 39 6.41 28.48 1.76
CA GLY A 39 6.50 28.12 0.34
C GLY A 39 7.71 27.22 0.06
N ILE A 40 8.88 27.56 0.60
CA ILE A 40 10.10 26.74 0.45
C ILE A 40 9.94 25.38 1.12
N LEU A 41 9.41 25.34 2.35
CA LEU A 41 9.19 24.09 3.07
C LEU A 41 8.16 23.20 2.36
N ALA A 42 7.07 23.78 1.88
CA ALA A 42 6.05 23.06 1.12
C ALA A 42 6.61 22.45 -0.16
N ALA A 43 7.44 23.20 -0.91
CA ALA A 43 8.07 22.71 -2.14
C ALA A 43 8.98 21.51 -1.90
N ALA A 44 9.68 21.45 -0.76
CA ALA A 44 10.53 20.31 -0.41
C ALA A 44 9.75 19.05 0.02
N THR A 45 8.51 19.21 0.48
CA THR A 45 7.70 18.10 1.01
C THR A 45 7.13 17.20 -0.10
N ILE A 46 6.81 17.75 -1.26
CA ILE A 46 6.16 17.03 -2.38
C ILE A 46 7.01 15.85 -2.88
N PRO A 47 8.30 16.02 -3.25
CA PRO A 47 9.11 14.91 -3.75
C PRO A 47 9.35 13.83 -2.69
N LEU A 48 9.44 14.21 -1.41
CA LEU A 48 9.63 13.26 -0.33
C LEU A 48 8.41 12.35 -0.14
N ALA A 49 7.21 12.93 -0.19
CA ALA A 49 5.96 12.17 -0.11
C ALA A 49 5.82 11.19 -1.28
N HIS A 50 6.15 11.60 -2.50
CA HIS A 50 6.09 10.74 -3.68
C HIS A 50 6.98 9.49 -3.53
N ASN A 51 8.22 9.66 -3.08
CA ASN A 51 9.14 8.55 -2.86
C ASN A 51 8.64 7.60 -1.73
N ALA A 52 8.00 8.14 -0.70
CA ALA A 52 7.42 7.33 0.37
C ALA A 52 6.28 6.43 -0.14
N PHE A 53 5.35 6.97 -0.91
CA PHE A 53 4.28 6.21 -1.54
C PHE A 53 4.79 5.16 -2.53
N GLN A 54 5.79 5.52 -3.34
CA GLN A 54 6.39 4.56 -4.27
C GLN A 54 7.02 3.39 -3.51
N ARG A 55 7.73 3.65 -2.42
CA ARG A 55 8.34 2.60 -1.58
C ARG A 55 7.28 1.68 -0.95
N GLU A 56 6.16 2.23 -0.51
CA GLU A 56 5.05 1.44 0.03
C GLU A 56 4.47 0.50 -1.03
N ASN A 57 4.20 1.01 -2.23
CA ASN A 57 3.73 0.22 -3.35
C ASN A 57 4.73 -0.89 -3.74
N GLU A 58 6.04 -0.62 -3.69
CA GLU A 58 7.08 -1.62 -3.97
C GLU A 58 7.10 -2.76 -2.94
N ILE A 59 6.91 -2.43 -1.67
CA ILE A 59 6.81 -3.43 -0.60
C ILE A 59 5.56 -4.30 -0.80
N GLU A 60 4.43 -3.68 -1.15
CA GLU A 60 3.18 -4.40 -1.41
C GLU A 60 3.29 -5.30 -2.65
N LEU A 61 3.91 -4.81 -3.73
CA LEU A 61 4.19 -5.60 -4.93
C LEU A 61 5.00 -6.86 -4.59
N ARG A 62 6.09 -6.71 -3.84
CA ARG A 62 6.93 -7.86 -3.44
C ARG A 62 6.16 -8.87 -2.58
N ARG A 63 5.23 -8.39 -1.74
CA ARG A 63 4.33 -9.26 -0.97
C ARG A 63 3.37 -10.03 -1.87
N ALA A 64 2.74 -9.34 -2.83
CA ALA A 64 1.80 -9.94 -3.77
C ALA A 64 2.48 -11.02 -4.62
N LEU A 65 3.64 -10.71 -5.21
CA LEU A 65 4.43 -11.67 -5.98
C LEU A 65 4.82 -12.89 -5.15
N ARG A 66 5.32 -12.69 -3.94
CA ARG A 66 5.68 -13.79 -3.03
C ARG A 66 4.47 -14.65 -2.67
N LEU A 67 3.33 -14.02 -2.39
CA LEU A 67 2.09 -14.74 -2.06
C LEU A 67 1.65 -15.64 -3.21
N MET A 68 1.64 -15.11 -4.45
CA MET A 68 1.25 -15.88 -5.63
C MET A 68 2.23 -17.00 -5.95
N ARG A 69 3.54 -16.72 -5.95
CA ARG A 69 4.58 -17.74 -6.16
C ARG A 69 4.50 -18.86 -5.14
N THR A 70 4.31 -18.53 -3.86
CA THR A 70 4.09 -19.53 -2.81
C THR A 70 2.83 -20.38 -3.06
N ALA A 71 1.76 -19.77 -3.57
CA ALA A 71 0.54 -20.50 -3.87
C ALA A 71 0.70 -21.41 -5.11
N ILE A 72 1.44 -20.97 -6.14
CA ILE A 72 1.80 -21.77 -7.32
C ILE A 72 2.65 -22.99 -6.88
N ASP A 73 3.65 -22.77 -6.06
CA ASP A 73 4.50 -23.84 -5.52
C ASP A 73 3.70 -24.83 -4.66
N ALA A 74 2.78 -24.32 -3.85
CA ALA A 74 1.90 -25.16 -3.03
C ALA A 74 0.94 -26.00 -3.89
N TYR A 75 0.42 -25.44 -4.98
CA TYR A 75 -0.41 -26.15 -5.95
C TYR A 75 0.40 -27.29 -6.59
N LYS A 76 1.58 -26.98 -7.14
CA LYS A 76 2.49 -27.97 -7.74
C LYS A 76 2.82 -29.10 -6.76
N LYS A 77 3.21 -28.76 -5.56
CA LYS A 77 3.52 -29.73 -4.50
C LYS A 77 2.32 -30.62 -4.18
N PHE A 78 1.12 -30.03 -4.11
CA PHE A 78 -0.11 -30.77 -3.84
C PHE A 78 -0.43 -31.78 -4.95
N VAL A 79 -0.28 -31.38 -6.22
CA VAL A 79 -0.48 -32.26 -7.38
C VAL A 79 0.49 -33.43 -7.34
N ASP A 80 1.77 -33.17 -7.10
CA ASP A 80 2.82 -34.20 -7.06
C ASP A 80 2.61 -35.19 -5.91
N GLU A 81 2.31 -34.71 -4.70
CA GLU A 81 2.11 -35.52 -3.51
C GLU A 81 0.87 -36.42 -3.59
N ASN A 82 -0.21 -35.92 -4.20
CA ASN A 82 -1.46 -36.65 -4.31
C ASN A 82 -1.61 -37.41 -5.64
N LYS A 83 -0.58 -37.37 -6.51
CA LYS A 83 -0.57 -38.00 -7.84
C LYS A 83 -1.83 -37.68 -8.64
N ILE A 84 -2.22 -36.41 -8.64
CA ILE A 84 -3.40 -35.94 -9.37
C ILE A 84 -3.08 -35.98 -10.86
N GLU A 85 -3.94 -36.62 -11.64
CA GLU A 85 -3.81 -36.61 -13.09
C GLU A 85 -4.12 -35.20 -13.63
N VAL A 86 -3.11 -34.60 -14.24
CA VAL A 86 -3.17 -33.30 -14.91
C VAL A 86 -2.58 -33.46 -16.30
N ASP A 87 -2.85 -32.51 -17.18
CA ASP A 87 -2.26 -32.51 -18.51
C ASP A 87 -0.72 -32.50 -18.42
N GLU A 88 -0.05 -33.37 -19.21
CA GLU A 88 1.43 -33.48 -19.21
C GLU A 88 2.10 -32.15 -19.53
N ASP A 89 1.52 -31.33 -20.40
CA ASP A 89 2.04 -30.02 -20.80
C ASP A 89 2.04 -29.00 -19.64
N THR A 90 1.26 -29.25 -18.58
CA THR A 90 1.22 -28.37 -17.41
C THR A 90 2.40 -28.58 -16.47
N TYR A 91 3.11 -29.70 -16.55
CA TYR A 91 4.17 -30.09 -15.60
C TYR A 91 3.71 -30.05 -14.13
N GLY A 92 2.39 -30.18 -13.90
CA GLY A 92 1.79 -30.10 -12.57
C GLY A 92 1.63 -28.69 -12.01
N TYR A 93 1.89 -27.64 -12.79
CA TYR A 93 1.56 -26.25 -12.46
C TYR A 93 0.11 -25.94 -12.89
N PRO A 94 -0.52 -24.91 -12.28
CA PRO A 94 -1.88 -24.55 -12.68
C PRO A 94 -1.93 -24.02 -14.12
N GLU A 95 -2.94 -24.42 -14.89
CA GLU A 95 -3.14 -23.91 -16.26
C GLU A 95 -3.46 -22.42 -16.29
N LYS A 96 -4.14 -21.94 -15.25
CA LYS A 96 -4.56 -20.55 -15.10
C LYS A 96 -4.44 -20.11 -13.67
N LEU A 97 -4.19 -18.81 -13.47
CA LEU A 97 -4.03 -18.23 -12.15
C LEU A 97 -5.30 -18.37 -11.28
N GLU A 98 -6.47 -18.38 -11.90
CA GLU A 98 -7.77 -18.54 -11.25
C GLU A 98 -7.91 -19.88 -10.53
N LEU A 99 -7.21 -20.94 -10.99
CA LEU A 99 -7.24 -22.26 -10.34
C LEU A 99 -6.71 -22.21 -8.90
N LEU A 100 -5.84 -21.27 -8.59
CA LEU A 100 -5.37 -21.09 -7.22
C LEU A 100 -6.51 -20.64 -6.27
N VAL A 101 -7.52 -19.94 -6.81
CA VAL A 101 -8.68 -19.43 -6.03
C VAL A 101 -9.86 -20.40 -6.08
N THR A 102 -10.17 -20.94 -7.26
CA THR A 102 -11.26 -21.92 -7.42
C THR A 102 -10.89 -23.24 -6.72
N GLY A 103 -9.63 -23.61 -6.80
CA GLY A 103 -9.08 -24.82 -6.22
C GLY A 103 -9.08 -26.01 -7.18
N ILE A 104 -8.50 -27.10 -6.71
CA ILE A 104 -8.45 -28.39 -7.42
C ILE A 104 -9.32 -29.41 -6.68
N GLU A 105 -10.13 -30.16 -7.43
CA GLU A 105 -10.91 -31.28 -6.90
C GLU A 105 -10.03 -32.53 -6.81
N TYR A 106 -10.13 -33.24 -5.71
CA TYR A 106 -9.43 -34.50 -5.50
C TYR A 106 -10.24 -35.42 -4.59
N ASN A 107 -9.99 -36.71 -4.68
CA ASN A 107 -10.57 -37.66 -3.77
C ASN A 107 -9.64 -37.88 -2.58
N ASP A 108 -10.13 -37.70 -1.37
CA ASP A 108 -9.36 -37.98 -0.15
C ASP A 108 -9.12 -39.50 0.01
N LYS A 109 -8.29 -39.91 1.00
CA LYS A 109 -7.99 -41.30 1.33
C LYS A 109 -9.24 -42.15 1.59
N LYS A 110 -10.40 -41.55 1.83
CA LYS A 110 -11.70 -42.22 2.02
C LYS A 110 -12.57 -42.15 0.76
N ASN A 111 -11.97 -41.83 -0.39
CA ASN A 111 -12.64 -41.66 -1.68
C ASN A 111 -13.81 -40.64 -1.65
N LYS A 112 -13.67 -39.58 -0.85
CA LYS A 112 -14.63 -38.49 -0.79
C LYS A 112 -14.13 -37.29 -1.61
N PRO A 113 -14.95 -36.68 -2.48
CA PRO A 113 -14.54 -35.50 -3.23
C PRO A 113 -14.30 -34.32 -2.30
N ARG A 114 -13.18 -33.65 -2.47
CA ARG A 114 -12.78 -32.44 -1.74
C ARG A 114 -12.18 -31.43 -2.69
N VAL A 115 -12.22 -30.16 -2.29
CA VAL A 115 -11.59 -29.07 -3.02
C VAL A 115 -10.52 -28.44 -2.12
N VAL A 116 -9.32 -28.27 -2.67
CA VAL A 116 -8.24 -27.52 -2.00
C VAL A 116 -8.00 -26.22 -2.75
N LYS A 117 -7.99 -25.11 -2.01
CA LYS A 117 -7.74 -23.76 -2.52
C LYS A 117 -6.41 -23.25 -1.98
N PHE A 118 -5.64 -22.56 -2.81
CA PHE A 118 -4.29 -22.09 -2.49
C PHE A 118 -4.25 -20.57 -2.26
N LEU A 119 -5.20 -19.84 -2.86
CA LEU A 119 -5.42 -18.41 -2.64
C LEU A 119 -6.86 -18.13 -2.27
N ARG A 120 -7.09 -17.09 -1.48
CA ARG A 120 -8.44 -16.57 -1.23
C ARG A 120 -8.94 -15.69 -2.37
N ARG A 121 -8.03 -14.93 -2.96
CA ARG A 121 -8.26 -14.04 -4.12
C ARG A 121 -6.91 -13.75 -4.78
N ILE A 122 -6.92 -13.41 -6.05
CA ILE A 122 -5.77 -12.86 -6.74
C ILE A 122 -5.54 -11.45 -6.19
N PRO A 123 -4.32 -11.12 -5.70
CA PRO A 123 -4.01 -9.76 -5.24
C PRO A 123 -3.99 -8.78 -6.41
N ARG A 124 -4.31 -7.51 -6.15
CA ARG A 124 -4.12 -6.43 -7.13
C ARG A 124 -2.66 -6.04 -7.20
N ASP A 125 -2.20 -5.72 -8.41
CA ASP A 125 -0.89 -5.09 -8.60
C ASP A 125 -0.95 -3.62 -8.14
N PRO A 126 -0.18 -3.23 -7.12
CA PRO A 126 -0.20 -1.87 -6.58
C PRO A 126 0.40 -0.82 -7.56
N ILE A 127 1.13 -1.26 -8.59
CA ILE A 127 1.77 -0.36 -9.57
C ILE A 127 0.84 -0.05 -10.73
N SER A 128 0.12 -1.04 -11.25
CA SER A 128 -0.87 -0.89 -12.34
C SER A 128 -2.27 -0.64 -11.83
N GLY A 129 -2.60 -1.10 -10.62
CA GLY A 129 -3.93 -1.06 -10.02
C GLY A 129 -4.88 -2.11 -10.59
N SER A 130 -4.40 -3.04 -11.43
CA SER A 130 -5.18 -4.13 -12.02
C SER A 130 -4.93 -5.48 -11.32
N GLU A 131 -5.72 -6.48 -11.68
CA GLU A 131 -5.50 -7.89 -11.31
C GLU A 131 -4.84 -8.66 -12.47
N ASP A 132 -4.48 -7.94 -13.55
CA ASP A 132 -3.82 -8.52 -14.72
C ASP A 132 -2.32 -8.61 -14.44
N TRP A 133 -1.87 -9.82 -14.18
CA TRP A 133 -0.47 -10.13 -13.96
C TRP A 133 0.16 -10.67 -15.24
N GLY A 134 1.42 -10.32 -15.49
CA GLY A 134 2.21 -11.01 -16.48
C GLY A 134 2.44 -12.46 -16.04
N LEU A 135 2.28 -13.41 -16.95
CA LEU A 135 2.40 -14.83 -16.69
C LEU A 135 3.62 -15.39 -17.44
N ARG A 136 4.23 -16.43 -16.88
CA ARG A 136 5.27 -17.23 -17.53
C ARG A 136 4.97 -18.71 -17.35
N SER A 137 5.11 -19.47 -18.44
CA SER A 137 5.09 -20.92 -18.41
C SER A 137 6.47 -21.48 -18.07
N TYR A 138 6.50 -22.69 -17.55
CA TYR A 138 7.76 -23.38 -17.26
C TYR A 138 8.65 -23.56 -18.50
N GLN A 139 8.04 -23.74 -19.67
CA GLN A 139 8.72 -23.91 -20.96
C GLN A 139 9.17 -22.61 -21.61
N ASP A 140 8.73 -21.46 -21.10
CA ASP A 140 9.07 -20.17 -21.68
C ASP A 140 10.57 -19.87 -21.55
N LYS A 141 11.12 -19.17 -22.55
CA LYS A 141 12.50 -18.71 -22.49
C LYS A 141 12.66 -17.69 -21.36
N ILE A 142 13.80 -17.72 -20.71
CA ILE A 142 14.16 -16.74 -19.66
C ILE A 142 14.00 -15.32 -20.21
N GLY A 143 13.23 -14.49 -19.53
CA GLY A 143 12.95 -13.11 -19.93
C GLY A 143 11.90 -12.96 -21.04
N SER A 144 11.22 -14.05 -21.46
CA SER A 144 10.08 -13.96 -22.36
C SER A 144 8.98 -13.07 -21.78
N ARG A 145 8.36 -12.29 -22.67
CA ARG A 145 7.15 -11.51 -22.36
C ARG A 145 5.89 -12.13 -22.92
N ASN A 146 6.06 -13.15 -23.74
CA ASN A 146 4.94 -13.88 -24.32
C ASN A 146 4.73 -15.13 -23.47
N TRP A 147 3.57 -15.22 -22.84
CA TRP A 147 3.18 -16.41 -22.13
C TRP A 147 2.85 -17.54 -23.11
N GLY A 148 3.44 -18.70 -22.88
CA GLY A 148 3.21 -19.88 -23.74
C GLY A 148 1.82 -20.49 -23.61
N GLY A 149 1.07 -20.16 -22.54
CA GLY A 149 -0.33 -20.56 -22.36
C GLY A 149 -0.54 -21.95 -21.77
N GLN A 150 0.53 -22.78 -21.60
CA GLN A 150 0.40 -24.15 -21.13
C GLN A 150 0.17 -24.25 -19.62
N ASN A 151 0.83 -23.40 -18.86
CA ASN A 151 0.76 -23.36 -17.40
C ASN A 151 1.20 -22.02 -16.85
N VAL A 152 0.98 -21.80 -15.56
CA VAL A 152 1.46 -20.63 -14.82
C VAL A 152 2.51 -21.11 -13.83
N TRP A 153 3.78 -20.96 -14.23
CA TRP A 153 4.93 -21.26 -13.40
C TRP A 153 5.38 -20.06 -12.57
N ASP A 154 5.36 -18.85 -13.17
CA ASP A 154 5.75 -17.62 -12.50
C ASP A 154 4.82 -16.47 -12.89
N VAL A 155 4.78 -15.45 -12.04
CA VAL A 155 4.03 -14.22 -12.24
C VAL A 155 4.93 -13.02 -12.06
N TYR A 156 4.67 -11.95 -12.83
CA TYR A 156 5.41 -10.69 -12.73
C TYR A 156 4.48 -9.49 -12.92
N CYS A 157 4.94 -8.30 -12.46
CA CYS A 157 4.21 -7.05 -12.71
C CYS A 157 4.47 -6.59 -14.15
N ASP A 158 3.44 -6.56 -15.00
CA ASP A 158 3.58 -6.11 -16.40
C ASP A 158 3.59 -4.57 -16.51
N SER A 159 4.51 -3.94 -15.78
CA SER A 159 4.71 -2.50 -15.80
C SER A 159 6.08 -2.13 -16.34
N GLY A 160 6.11 -1.22 -17.33
CA GLY A 160 7.34 -0.64 -17.85
C GLY A 160 7.98 0.42 -16.95
N LYS A 161 7.42 0.70 -15.77
CA LYS A 161 7.96 1.69 -14.82
C LYS A 161 9.20 1.15 -14.11
N LYS A 162 10.02 2.08 -13.61
CA LYS A 162 11.21 1.77 -12.80
C LYS A 162 10.91 1.90 -11.31
N ALA A 163 11.50 1.01 -10.55
CA ALA A 163 11.56 1.06 -9.10
C ALA A 163 12.54 2.14 -8.61
N LEU A 164 12.52 2.43 -7.32
CA LEU A 164 13.43 3.40 -6.68
C LEU A 164 14.91 2.97 -6.79
N ASP A 165 15.18 1.68 -6.91
CA ASP A 165 16.52 1.11 -7.11
C ASP A 165 16.98 1.14 -8.58
N GLY A 166 16.12 1.63 -9.50
CA GLY A 166 16.39 1.74 -10.93
C GLY A 166 16.07 0.48 -11.76
N THR A 167 15.72 -0.64 -11.14
CA THR A 167 15.27 -1.86 -11.84
C THR A 167 13.85 -1.68 -12.41
N TYR A 168 13.47 -2.48 -13.39
CA TYR A 168 12.09 -2.46 -13.88
C TYR A 168 11.23 -3.42 -13.05
N TYR A 169 9.98 -3.02 -12.73
CA TYR A 169 9.06 -3.89 -11.98
C TYR A 169 8.78 -5.23 -12.65
N ARG A 170 8.81 -5.26 -13.99
CA ARG A 170 8.64 -6.49 -14.79
C ARG A 170 9.74 -7.53 -14.62
N ASP A 171 10.86 -7.13 -14.03
CA ASP A 171 12.02 -8.00 -13.80
C ASP A 171 12.04 -8.58 -12.37
N TRP A 172 11.01 -8.26 -11.59
CA TRP A 172 10.86 -8.67 -10.18
C TRP A 172 10.19 -10.04 -10.00
#